data_55738022157efaa0c0795f5d84bf80a4
#
_entry.id   55738022157efaa0c0795f5d84bf80a4
#
_cell.length_a   1.000
_cell.length_b   1.000
_cell.length_c   1.000
_cell.angle_alpha   90.00
_cell.angle_beta   90.00
_cell.angle_gamma   90.00
#
_symmetry.space_group_name_H-M   'P 1'
#
loop_
_entity.id
_entity.type
_entity.pdbx_description
1 polymer ?
#
loop_
_entity_poly.entity_id
_entity_poly.type
_entity_poly.pdbx_seq_one_letter_code
_entity_poly.pdbx_strand_id
1 'polypeptide(L)'
;NPATIMTDTTIADKVYMEPLTLEYVAKIIRYERPDAIVPGIGGQTGLNLAMQLAKKGILHECQVELLGTDVESIERAEDRELFKELCEELGEPVLPSIITHSMEEGVKAAEEIGYPVVLRPAFTLGGTGGGFAYNMEEYKELAQGALDASPVHQVLVEKSVKGFKEIEFEVMRDGEDNAITICGME
;
A
#
# COMPACT_ATOMS: atom_id res chain seq x y z
N ASN A 1 4.21 12.22 -16.51
CA ASN A 1 3.10 12.12 -17.43
C ASN A 1 2.87 13.49 -18.12
N PRO A 2 3.05 13.60 -19.45
CA PRO A 2 2.94 14.88 -20.16
C PRO A 2 1.51 15.44 -20.29
N ALA A 3 0.51 14.67 -19.90
CA ALA A 3 -0.90 15.03 -20.07
C ALA A 3 -1.62 15.22 -18.73
N THR A 4 -0.97 15.82 -17.76
CA THR A 4 -1.56 16.08 -16.43
C THR A 4 -1.42 17.56 -16.06
N ILE A 5 -2.32 18.03 -15.17
CA ILE A 5 -2.26 19.37 -14.60
C ILE A 5 -0.92 19.64 -13.89
N MET A 6 -0.26 18.61 -13.36
CA MET A 6 1.03 18.71 -12.69
C MET A 6 2.21 19.03 -13.63
N THR A 7 2.01 18.89 -14.94
CA THR A 7 3.00 19.22 -15.97
C THR A 7 2.59 20.45 -16.79
N ASP A 8 1.57 21.18 -16.34
CA ASP A 8 1.14 22.43 -16.95
C ASP A 8 2.08 23.57 -16.50
N THR A 9 2.78 24.16 -17.46
CA THR A 9 3.73 25.27 -17.22
C THR A 9 3.06 26.58 -16.82
N THR A 10 1.73 26.67 -16.90
CA THR A 10 0.96 27.79 -16.39
C THR A 10 0.72 27.69 -14.87
N ILE A 11 0.89 26.51 -14.30
CA ILE A 11 0.67 26.20 -12.88
C ILE A 11 2.01 26.01 -12.17
N ALA A 12 2.93 25.24 -12.77
CA ALA A 12 4.23 24.94 -12.20
C ALA A 12 5.31 25.88 -12.74
N ASP A 13 6.15 26.43 -11.87
CA ASP A 13 7.31 27.27 -12.25
C ASP A 13 8.33 26.49 -13.07
N LYS A 14 8.49 25.19 -12.75
CA LYS A 14 9.35 24.26 -13.48
C LYS A 14 8.69 22.89 -13.63
N VAL A 15 8.86 22.30 -14.80
CA VAL A 15 8.37 20.95 -15.12
C VAL A 15 9.54 20.10 -15.60
N TYR A 16 9.68 18.91 -15.00
CA TYR A 16 10.66 17.92 -15.38
C TYR A 16 9.97 16.73 -16.04
N MET A 17 10.32 16.48 -17.30
CA MET A 17 9.79 15.37 -18.08
C MET A 17 10.79 14.20 -18.10
N GLU A 18 11.10 13.70 -16.90
CA GLU A 18 12.10 12.67 -16.67
C GLU A 18 11.44 11.35 -16.16
N PRO A 19 12.13 10.22 -16.26
CA PRO A 19 11.65 8.98 -15.65
C PRO A 19 11.42 9.13 -14.14
N LEU A 20 10.27 8.65 -13.66
CA LEU A 20 9.93 8.64 -12.24
C LEU A 20 10.68 7.51 -11.53
N THR A 21 11.99 7.66 -11.40
CA THR A 21 12.86 6.74 -10.66
C THR A 21 13.56 7.48 -9.54
N LEU A 22 13.98 6.73 -8.51
CA LEU A 22 14.72 7.28 -7.38
C LEU A 22 15.93 8.12 -7.84
N GLU A 23 16.66 7.66 -8.84
CA GLU A 23 17.87 8.33 -9.34
C GLU A 23 17.56 9.72 -9.92
N TYR A 24 16.55 9.81 -10.80
CA TYR A 24 16.18 11.07 -11.43
C TYR A 24 15.57 12.04 -10.43
N VAL A 25 14.67 11.57 -9.58
CA VAL A 25 14.05 12.43 -8.56
C VAL A 25 15.09 12.93 -7.57
N ALA A 26 16.03 12.09 -7.13
CA ALA A 26 17.13 12.50 -6.26
C ALA A 26 18.04 13.56 -6.91
N LYS A 27 18.34 13.43 -8.22
CA LYS A 27 19.11 14.46 -8.96
C LYS A 27 18.37 15.78 -9.01
N ILE A 28 17.06 15.77 -9.27
CA ILE A 28 16.23 16.98 -9.31
C ILE A 28 16.20 17.64 -7.93
N ILE A 29 15.99 16.89 -6.86
CA ILE A 29 15.99 17.41 -5.49
C ILE A 29 17.34 18.07 -5.14
N ARG A 30 18.45 17.43 -5.46
CA ARG A 30 19.79 17.98 -5.21
C ARG A 30 20.06 19.25 -6.04
N TYR A 31 19.51 19.33 -7.24
CA TYR A 31 19.67 20.47 -8.13
C TYR A 31 18.78 21.65 -7.74
N GLU A 32 17.50 21.43 -7.52
CA GLU A 32 16.53 22.48 -7.23
C GLU A 32 16.49 22.87 -5.75
N ARG A 33 16.88 21.98 -4.85
CA ARG A 33 16.88 22.22 -3.40
C ARG A 33 15.52 22.72 -2.90
N PRO A 34 14.42 22.01 -3.17
CA PRO A 34 13.12 22.41 -2.66
C PRO A 34 13.10 22.34 -1.13
N ASP A 35 12.29 23.18 -0.50
CA ASP A 35 12.09 23.13 0.95
C ASP A 35 11.27 21.91 1.36
N ALA A 36 10.34 21.48 0.49
CA ALA A 36 9.43 20.37 0.79
C ALA A 36 9.00 19.59 -0.46
N ILE A 37 8.43 18.41 -0.23
CA ILE A 37 7.86 17.53 -1.26
C ILE A 37 6.48 17.05 -0.83
N VAL A 38 5.53 16.99 -1.76
CA VAL A 38 4.16 16.48 -1.55
C VAL A 38 3.97 15.20 -2.37
N PRO A 39 4.21 14.02 -1.81
CA PRO A 39 4.14 12.77 -2.55
C PRO A 39 2.72 12.26 -2.80
N GLY A 40 1.76 12.59 -1.93
CA GLY A 40 0.40 12.05 -1.99
C GLY A 40 -0.34 12.37 -3.29
N ILE A 41 -0.01 13.50 -3.94
CA ILE A 41 -0.60 13.88 -5.25
C ILE A 41 -0.08 12.96 -6.39
N GLY A 42 1.03 12.27 -6.19
CA GLY A 42 1.63 11.35 -7.16
C GLY A 42 1.11 9.92 -7.08
N GLY A 43 0.08 9.66 -6.27
CA GLY A 43 -0.46 8.32 -6.01
C GLY A 43 0.61 7.37 -5.46
N GLN A 44 0.40 6.06 -5.63
CA GLN A 44 1.30 5.02 -5.10
C GLN A 44 2.76 5.18 -5.56
N THR A 45 2.97 5.63 -6.80
CA THR A 45 4.32 5.90 -7.32
C THR A 45 5.00 7.02 -6.54
N GLY A 46 4.28 8.09 -6.23
CA GLY A 46 4.78 9.21 -5.43
C GLY A 46 5.14 8.77 -4.00
N LEU A 47 4.25 8.02 -3.35
CA LEU A 47 4.48 7.49 -2.01
C LEU A 47 5.69 6.55 -1.97
N ASN A 48 5.79 5.62 -2.90
CA ASN A 48 6.92 4.69 -2.99
C ASN A 48 8.26 5.41 -3.21
N LEU A 49 8.28 6.46 -4.03
CA LEU A 49 9.47 7.27 -4.24
C LEU A 49 9.85 8.07 -3.00
N ALA A 50 8.88 8.65 -2.30
CA ALA A 50 9.12 9.36 -1.04
C ALA A 50 9.74 8.45 0.01
N MET A 51 9.21 7.22 0.17
CA MET A 51 9.75 6.21 1.06
C MET A 51 11.21 5.84 0.69
N GLN A 52 11.50 5.64 -0.59
CA GLN A 52 12.85 5.34 -1.06
C GLN A 52 13.82 6.50 -0.81
N LEU A 53 13.39 7.74 -1.07
CA LEU A 53 14.19 8.96 -0.82
C LEU A 53 14.51 9.10 0.67
N ALA A 54 13.52 8.87 1.54
CA ALA A 54 13.71 8.90 2.99
C ALA A 54 14.66 7.80 3.47
N LYS A 55 14.43 6.56 3.08
CA LYS A 55 15.29 5.39 3.45
C LYS A 55 16.74 5.54 2.95
N LYS A 56 16.96 6.23 1.84
CA LYS A 56 18.31 6.56 1.33
C LYS A 56 18.92 7.80 1.95
N GLY A 57 18.21 8.46 2.86
CA GLY A 57 18.69 9.67 3.54
C GLY A 57 18.72 10.93 2.68
N ILE A 58 18.18 10.90 1.45
CA ILE A 58 18.24 12.01 0.49
C ILE A 58 17.44 13.21 0.99
N LEU A 59 16.28 12.98 1.58
CA LEU A 59 15.46 14.06 2.17
C LEU A 59 16.22 14.76 3.29
N HIS A 60 16.87 14.01 4.17
CA HIS A 60 17.70 14.56 5.24
C HIS A 60 18.95 15.30 4.70
N GLU A 61 19.67 14.70 3.74
CA GLU A 61 20.84 15.30 3.07
C GLU A 61 20.51 16.67 2.47
N CYS A 62 19.34 16.77 1.84
CA CYS A 62 18.90 17.98 1.14
C CYS A 62 18.06 18.92 2.03
N GLN A 63 17.75 18.54 3.26
CA GLN A 63 16.87 19.29 4.18
C GLN A 63 15.46 19.51 3.60
N VAL A 64 14.90 18.46 2.96
CA VAL A 64 13.58 18.49 2.34
C VAL A 64 12.56 17.92 3.30
N GLU A 65 11.53 18.69 3.59
CA GLU A 65 10.39 18.26 4.40
C GLU A 65 9.40 17.42 3.58
N LEU A 66 8.87 16.37 4.16
CA LEU A 66 7.79 15.59 3.57
C LEU A 66 6.45 16.15 4.06
N LEU A 67 5.69 16.78 3.16
CA LEU A 67 4.38 17.35 3.49
C LEU A 67 3.25 16.34 3.29
N GLY A 68 2.23 16.48 4.11
CA GLY A 68 1.09 15.56 4.17
C GLY A 68 1.36 14.44 5.16
N THR A 69 1.23 13.18 4.72
CA THR A 69 1.48 12.02 5.58
C THR A 69 2.99 11.79 5.76
N ASP A 70 3.44 11.63 6.99
CA ASP A 70 4.84 11.35 7.30
C ASP A 70 5.27 9.93 6.91
N VAL A 71 6.59 9.68 6.90
CA VAL A 71 7.19 8.42 6.45
C VAL A 71 6.72 7.23 7.29
N GLU A 72 6.61 7.39 8.61
CA GLU A 72 6.21 6.32 9.51
C GLU A 72 4.75 5.93 9.29
N SER A 73 3.88 6.93 9.13
CA SER A 73 2.46 6.71 8.85
C SER A 73 2.25 6.06 7.48
N ILE A 74 3.01 6.45 6.45
CA ILE A 74 2.97 5.78 5.15
C ILE A 74 3.41 4.32 5.30
N GLU A 75 4.49 4.04 6.01
CA GLU A 75 5.00 2.68 6.19
C GLU A 75 3.98 1.80 6.91
N ARG A 76 3.38 2.30 8.00
CA ARG A 76 2.33 1.60 8.73
C ARG A 76 1.07 1.34 7.89
N ALA A 77 0.69 2.27 7.02
CA ALA A 77 -0.48 2.11 6.15
C ALA A 77 -0.24 1.15 4.98
N GLU A 78 0.97 1.13 4.43
CA GLU A 78 1.31 0.34 3.23
C GLU A 78 1.73 -1.10 3.57
N ASP A 79 2.36 -1.31 4.73
CA ASP A 79 2.76 -2.63 5.20
C ASP A 79 1.61 -3.30 5.93
N ARG A 80 1.20 -4.48 5.42
CA ARG A 80 0.03 -5.21 5.96
C ARG A 80 0.21 -5.69 7.38
N GLU A 81 1.42 -6.06 7.75
CA GLU A 81 1.73 -6.55 9.09
C GLU A 81 1.71 -5.38 10.09
N LEU A 82 2.38 -4.28 9.75
CA LEU A 82 2.38 -3.06 10.57
C LEU A 82 0.97 -2.46 10.70
N PHE A 83 0.18 -2.49 9.62
CA PHE A 83 -1.21 -2.02 9.67
C PHE A 83 -2.09 -2.90 10.57
N LYS A 84 -1.91 -4.22 10.50
CA LYS A 84 -2.62 -5.15 11.38
C LYS A 84 -2.25 -4.91 12.84
N GLU A 85 -0.96 -4.80 13.15
CA GLU A 85 -0.47 -4.48 14.49
C GLU A 85 -1.06 -3.16 15.01
N LEU A 86 -1.08 -2.12 14.18
CA LEU A 86 -1.69 -0.84 14.53
C LEU A 86 -3.18 -0.96 14.86
N CYS A 87 -3.94 -1.70 14.06
CA CYS A 87 -5.36 -1.94 14.34
C CYS A 87 -5.55 -2.70 15.64
N GLU A 88 -4.75 -3.73 15.90
CA GLU A 88 -4.78 -4.49 17.16
C GLU A 88 -4.43 -3.62 18.37
N GLU A 89 -3.41 -2.75 18.27
CA GLU A 89 -3.06 -1.76 19.31
C GLU A 89 -4.21 -0.81 19.62
N LEU A 90 -4.95 -0.39 18.60
CA LEU A 90 -6.10 0.51 18.73
C LEU A 90 -7.38 -0.22 19.17
N GLY A 91 -7.37 -1.55 19.19
CA GLY A 91 -8.56 -2.36 19.49
C GLY A 91 -9.56 -2.42 18.35
N GLU A 92 -9.14 -2.07 17.14
CA GLU A 92 -9.98 -2.13 15.94
C GLU A 92 -9.97 -3.53 15.31
N PRO A 93 -11.12 -4.00 14.80
CA PRO A 93 -11.22 -5.32 14.22
C PRO A 93 -10.45 -5.42 12.91
N VAL A 94 -9.64 -6.47 12.79
CA VAL A 94 -8.97 -6.85 11.53
C VAL A 94 -9.54 -8.16 11.00
N LEU A 95 -9.46 -8.35 9.69
CA LEU A 95 -9.85 -9.62 9.08
C LEU A 95 -8.90 -10.73 9.53
N PRO A 96 -9.42 -11.88 10.00
CA PRO A 96 -8.59 -13.05 10.24
C PRO A 96 -7.82 -13.40 8.98
N SER A 97 -6.51 -13.46 9.10
CA SER A 97 -5.61 -13.76 7.99
C SER A 97 -4.37 -14.50 8.47
N ILE A 98 -3.88 -15.42 7.67
CA ILE A 98 -2.69 -16.24 7.96
C ILE A 98 -1.82 -16.30 6.72
N ILE A 99 -0.53 -16.02 6.89
CA ILE A 99 0.48 -16.18 5.84
C ILE A 99 0.89 -17.65 5.79
N THR A 100 0.93 -18.21 4.57
CA THR A 100 1.24 -19.62 4.34
C THR A 100 2.26 -19.77 3.21
N HIS A 101 3.12 -20.79 3.31
CA HIS A 101 4.19 -21.08 2.35
C HIS A 101 4.06 -22.47 1.73
N SER A 102 3.03 -23.21 2.10
CA SER A 102 2.76 -24.52 1.57
C SER A 102 1.26 -24.81 1.47
N MET A 103 0.90 -25.78 0.66
CA MET A 103 -0.47 -26.28 0.56
C MET A 103 -1.02 -26.74 1.91
N GLU A 104 -0.19 -27.44 2.69
CA GLU A 104 -0.59 -28.02 3.98
C GLU A 104 -0.88 -26.94 5.02
N GLU A 105 -0.02 -25.91 5.09
CA GLU A 105 -0.25 -24.75 5.95
C GLU A 105 -1.51 -24.01 5.54
N GLY A 106 -1.70 -23.83 4.24
CA GLY A 106 -2.83 -23.11 3.70
C GLY A 106 -4.17 -23.79 3.94
N VAL A 107 -4.24 -25.13 3.84
CA VAL A 107 -5.45 -25.87 4.19
C VAL A 107 -5.81 -25.70 5.66
N LYS A 108 -4.83 -25.80 6.57
CA LYS A 108 -5.05 -25.56 8.00
C LYS A 108 -5.52 -24.15 8.29
N ALA A 109 -4.89 -23.16 7.65
CA ALA A 109 -5.27 -21.75 7.78
C ALA A 109 -6.70 -21.49 7.31
N ALA A 110 -7.09 -22.06 6.16
CA ALA A 110 -8.44 -21.93 5.64
C ALA A 110 -9.51 -22.60 6.52
N GLU A 111 -9.17 -23.73 7.15
CA GLU A 111 -10.05 -24.40 8.12
C GLU A 111 -10.19 -23.59 9.41
N GLU A 112 -9.10 -23.01 9.91
CA GLU A 112 -9.08 -22.17 11.12
C GLU A 112 -9.88 -20.88 10.92
N ILE A 113 -9.67 -20.18 9.79
CA ILE A 113 -10.37 -18.94 9.44
C ILE A 113 -11.85 -19.22 9.13
N GLY A 114 -12.14 -20.36 8.54
CA GLY A 114 -13.47 -20.77 8.07
C GLY A 114 -13.85 -20.13 6.74
N TYR A 115 -14.40 -20.97 5.84
CA TYR A 115 -14.82 -20.54 4.51
C TYR A 115 -15.99 -19.55 4.53
N PRO A 116 -16.15 -18.70 3.49
CA PRO A 116 -15.23 -18.52 2.37
C PRO A 116 -13.96 -17.75 2.74
N VAL A 117 -12.86 -18.08 2.06
CA VAL A 117 -11.56 -17.42 2.20
C VAL A 117 -11.11 -16.82 0.86
N VAL A 118 -10.21 -15.85 0.92
CA VAL A 118 -9.53 -15.26 -0.22
C VAL A 118 -8.07 -15.65 -0.17
N LEU A 119 -7.52 -16.09 -1.30
CA LEU A 119 -6.10 -16.35 -1.48
C LEU A 119 -5.47 -15.14 -2.18
N ARG A 120 -4.42 -14.59 -1.57
CA ARG A 120 -3.67 -13.46 -2.14
C ARG A 120 -2.19 -13.80 -2.20
N PRO A 121 -1.67 -14.18 -3.38
CA PRO A 121 -0.23 -14.39 -3.55
C PRO A 121 0.54 -13.11 -3.24
N ALA A 122 1.67 -13.25 -2.55
CA ALA A 122 2.53 -12.11 -2.24
C ALA A 122 3.23 -11.59 -3.51
N PHE A 123 3.41 -10.27 -3.58
CA PHE A 123 4.11 -9.56 -4.67
C PHE A 123 3.50 -9.76 -6.07
N THR A 124 2.19 -10.06 -6.15
CA THR A 124 1.45 -10.11 -7.43
C THR A 124 0.65 -8.82 -7.64
N LEU A 125 0.47 -8.45 -8.91
CA LEU A 125 -0.31 -7.28 -9.30
C LEU A 125 -1.70 -7.70 -9.80
N GLY A 126 -2.71 -6.90 -9.48
CA GLY A 126 -4.05 -7.04 -10.06
C GLY A 126 -4.77 -8.34 -9.72
N GLY A 127 -4.46 -8.97 -8.58
CA GLY A 127 -5.11 -10.21 -8.15
C GLY A 127 -4.69 -11.46 -8.93
N THR A 128 -3.59 -11.39 -9.69
CA THR A 128 -3.06 -12.53 -10.46
C THR A 128 -2.74 -13.71 -9.55
N GLY A 129 -3.26 -14.89 -9.89
CA GLY A 129 -3.07 -16.14 -9.15
C GLY A 129 -3.87 -16.24 -7.84
N GLY A 130 -4.60 -15.18 -7.44
CA GLY A 130 -5.49 -15.20 -6.28
C GLY A 130 -6.91 -15.63 -6.65
N GLY A 131 -7.75 -15.81 -5.63
CA GLY A 131 -9.15 -16.16 -5.85
C GLY A 131 -9.92 -16.40 -4.55
N PHE A 132 -11.22 -16.68 -4.71
CA PHE A 132 -12.10 -17.03 -3.61
C PHE A 132 -12.27 -18.53 -3.56
N ALA A 133 -12.17 -19.11 -2.36
CA ALA A 133 -12.49 -20.51 -2.11
C ALA A 133 -13.65 -20.59 -1.10
N TYR A 134 -14.70 -21.30 -1.46
CA TYR A 134 -15.89 -21.48 -0.64
C TYR A 134 -15.88 -22.77 0.17
N ASN A 135 -14.94 -23.66 -0.16
CA ASN A 135 -14.71 -24.94 0.49
C ASN A 135 -13.28 -25.41 0.28
N MET A 136 -12.91 -26.53 0.91
CA MET A 136 -11.57 -27.11 0.85
C MET A 136 -11.17 -27.56 -0.58
N GLU A 137 -12.13 -28.05 -1.37
CA GLU A 137 -11.83 -28.53 -2.72
C GLU A 137 -11.42 -27.38 -3.62
N GLU A 138 -12.21 -26.31 -3.63
CA GLU A 138 -11.90 -25.07 -4.35
C GLU A 138 -10.58 -24.44 -3.84
N TYR A 139 -10.34 -24.49 -2.52
CA TYR A 139 -9.08 -24.03 -1.97
C TYR A 139 -7.88 -24.75 -2.57
N LYS A 140 -7.92 -26.09 -2.61
CA LYS A 140 -6.82 -26.91 -3.15
C LYS A 140 -6.59 -26.68 -4.65
N GLU A 141 -7.65 -26.43 -5.42
CA GLU A 141 -7.54 -26.10 -6.85
C GLU A 141 -6.81 -24.77 -7.07
N LEU A 142 -7.05 -23.77 -6.21
CA LEU A 142 -6.47 -22.44 -6.35
C LEU A 142 -5.08 -22.33 -5.73
N ALA A 143 -4.84 -23.01 -4.61
CA ALA A 143 -3.68 -22.76 -3.75
C ALA A 143 -2.33 -23.04 -4.40
N GLN A 144 -2.24 -24.09 -5.24
CA GLN A 144 -1.01 -24.39 -5.96
C GLN A 144 -0.68 -23.28 -6.95
N GLY A 145 -1.66 -22.83 -7.72
CA GLY A 145 -1.47 -21.72 -8.64
C GLY A 145 -1.13 -20.41 -7.94
N ALA A 146 -1.69 -20.19 -6.76
CA ALA A 146 -1.39 -19.02 -5.93
C ALA A 146 0.05 -19.05 -5.38
N LEU A 147 0.52 -20.20 -4.93
CA LEU A 147 1.91 -20.38 -4.47
C LEU A 147 2.91 -20.19 -5.61
N ASP A 148 2.61 -20.76 -6.77
CA ASP A 148 3.47 -20.66 -7.96
C ASP A 148 3.51 -19.24 -8.54
N ALA A 149 2.43 -18.48 -8.40
CA ALA A 149 2.34 -17.09 -8.85
C ALA A 149 3.17 -16.14 -7.97
N SER A 150 3.41 -16.49 -6.71
CA SER A 150 4.22 -15.69 -5.80
C SER A 150 5.71 -15.92 -6.01
N PRO A 151 6.52 -14.88 -6.30
CA PRO A 151 7.97 -15.01 -6.44
C PRO A 151 8.67 -15.57 -5.19
N VAL A 152 8.02 -15.49 -4.05
CA VAL A 152 8.56 -15.94 -2.76
C VAL A 152 7.77 -17.15 -2.19
N HIS A 153 6.92 -17.77 -3.00
CA HIS A 153 6.05 -18.89 -2.60
C HIS A 153 5.28 -18.62 -1.31
N GLN A 154 4.66 -17.44 -1.25
CA GLN A 154 3.91 -16.98 -0.08
C GLN A 154 2.49 -16.57 -0.49
N VAL A 155 1.51 -17.09 0.23
CA VAL A 155 0.09 -16.77 0.04
C VAL A 155 -0.53 -16.33 1.35
N LEU A 156 -1.19 -15.17 1.35
CA LEU A 156 -2.06 -14.76 2.43
C LEU A 156 -3.42 -15.42 2.23
N VAL A 157 -3.85 -16.18 3.24
CA VAL A 157 -5.21 -16.72 3.35
C VAL A 157 -5.99 -15.82 4.28
N GLU A 158 -7.06 -15.21 3.79
CA GLU A 158 -7.82 -14.18 4.50
C GLU A 158 -9.31 -14.49 4.50
N LYS A 159 -10.02 -14.14 5.57
CA LYS A 159 -11.48 -14.25 5.62
C LYS A 159 -12.12 -13.40 4.52
N SER A 160 -13.02 -14.00 3.75
CA SER A 160 -13.73 -13.26 2.71
C SER A 160 -14.78 -12.32 3.31
N VAL A 161 -14.78 -11.09 2.83
CA VAL A 161 -15.81 -10.07 3.11
C VAL A 161 -16.71 -9.82 1.90
N LYS A 162 -16.79 -10.77 0.98
CA LYS A 162 -17.66 -10.67 -0.20
C LYS A 162 -19.11 -10.40 0.22
N GLY A 163 -19.69 -9.31 -0.29
CA GLY A 163 -21.03 -8.87 0.05
C GLY A 163 -21.11 -7.89 1.23
N PHE A 164 -20.00 -7.57 1.86
CA PHE A 164 -19.92 -6.45 2.78
C PHE A 164 -19.93 -5.14 2.00
N LYS A 165 -20.37 -4.07 2.67
CA LYS A 165 -20.18 -2.73 2.14
C LYS A 165 -18.75 -2.28 2.37
N GLU A 166 -18.16 -1.65 1.37
CA GLU A 166 -16.91 -0.93 1.49
C GLU A 166 -17.22 0.53 1.73
N ILE A 167 -16.80 1.04 2.86
CA ILE A 167 -17.04 2.43 3.26
C ILE A 167 -15.68 3.02 3.64
N GLU A 168 -15.33 4.13 3.03
CA GLU A 168 -14.13 4.88 3.37
C GLU A 168 -14.45 6.31 3.78
N PHE A 169 -13.54 6.91 4.53
CA PHE A 169 -13.65 8.29 4.97
C PHE A 169 -12.40 9.06 4.61
N GLU A 170 -12.57 10.23 4.02
CA GLU A 170 -11.50 11.18 3.86
C GLU A 170 -11.28 11.97 5.15
N VAL A 171 -10.09 11.89 5.70
CA VAL A 171 -9.74 12.53 6.97
C VAL A 171 -8.54 13.43 6.79
N MET A 172 -8.62 14.63 7.35
CA MET A 172 -7.48 15.56 7.44
C MET A 172 -7.11 15.83 8.89
N ARG A 173 -5.82 15.93 9.14
CA ARG A 173 -5.27 16.29 10.46
C ARG A 173 -4.18 17.35 10.27
N ASP A 174 -4.18 18.38 11.10
CA ASP A 174 -3.17 19.42 11.08
C ASP A 174 -2.04 19.17 12.10
N GLY A 175 -1.01 20.02 12.09
CA GLY A 175 0.14 19.92 13.00
C GLY A 175 -0.16 20.23 14.46
N GLU A 176 -1.37 20.71 14.78
CA GLU A 176 -1.86 21.00 16.13
C GLU A 176 -2.84 19.94 16.65
N ASP A 177 -2.93 18.81 15.94
CA ASP A 177 -3.77 17.66 16.33
C ASP A 177 -5.27 17.85 16.12
N ASN A 178 -5.67 18.85 15.34
CA ASN A 178 -7.06 18.99 14.96
C ASN A 178 -7.37 18.03 13.81
N ALA A 179 -8.32 17.14 13.98
CA ALA A 179 -8.75 16.18 12.97
C ALA A 179 -10.20 16.45 12.54
N ILE A 180 -10.43 16.36 11.23
CA ILE A 180 -11.79 16.47 10.66
C ILE A 180 -12.02 15.33 9.67
N THR A 181 -13.24 14.80 9.66
CA THR A 181 -13.74 13.93 8.59
C THR A 181 -14.42 14.79 7.54
N ILE A 182 -13.90 14.77 6.31
CA ILE A 182 -14.40 15.61 5.20
C ILE A 182 -15.66 15.00 4.61
N CYS A 183 -15.59 13.73 4.24
CA CYS A 183 -16.71 12.99 3.67
C CYS A 183 -16.56 11.49 3.91
N GLY A 184 -17.69 10.78 3.81
CA GLY A 184 -17.73 9.34 3.66
C GLY A 184 -18.07 8.98 2.21
N MET A 185 -17.52 7.88 1.71
CA MET A 185 -17.71 7.34 0.35
C MET A 185 -18.07 5.86 0.42
N GLU A 186 -18.89 5.40 -0.56
CA GLU A 186 -19.28 3.99 -0.75
C GLU A 186 -19.03 3.58 -2.21
#